data_5ee5b6f74543f68726b3959e8f55d1c9
#
_entry.id   5ee5b6f74543f68726b3959e8f55d1c9
#
_cell.length_a   1.000
_cell.length_b   1.000
_cell.length_c   1.000
_cell.angle_alpha   90.00
_cell.angle_beta   90.00
_cell.angle_gamma   90.00
#
_symmetry.space_group_name_H-M   'P 1'
#
loop_
_entity.id
_entity.type
_entity.pdbx_description
1 polymer ?
#
loop_
_entity_poly.entity_id
_entity_poly.type
_entity_poly.pdbx_seq_one_letter_code
_entity_poly.pdbx_strand_id
1 'polypeptide(L)'
;MKKSIINLLFLTAAVFAFAVPAAAWDDSGHKLVAYIAWQQLSPAARERVVQILLNAPEDSQLNALYPTPPDADFSTYPIGARSKAAKQRDFFMFAAYWADIVRDRKYEKRSKYHHGTWHYLDTYWRETDGKIELLTGMENDKENVVERLFAFDKVLRSDDKDAEKAIALAWILHLAGDVHQPLHASGRVTPEEPKGDQGGNTFLLSPPDAKRKENLHWYWDSIVVRTIQRRADSSDAEYLLPIGNAIMKKYPSAKMQNRLELGKFDAWQQESFKIASEKLYPKTLIRNQMPSAAYNKMAFSIAEQQIALGGYRLGAWLNQVFGGNPAAATADAAGNVPCRIIRKVPYPVTQTNPANSKSEIALLNLCPPDKGMAARPMTSFMINGTPKMFEYEVEKVFNTGREAREFAAQNGIKDSSF
;
A
#
# COMPACT_ATOMS: atom_id res chain seq x y z
N MET A 1 -29.83 -49.42 53.65
CA MET A 1 -29.20 -48.07 53.61
C MET A 1 -28.34 -48.05 52.39
N LYS A 2 -28.83 -47.50 51.28
CA LYS A 2 -28.03 -47.30 50.02
C LYS A 2 -27.74 -45.84 49.91
N LYS A 3 -26.42 -45.45 49.95
CA LYS A 3 -25.96 -44.09 49.73
C LYS A 3 -25.83 -43.90 48.23
N SER A 4 -26.63 -43.02 47.62
CA SER A 4 -26.48 -42.56 46.27
C SER A 4 -25.40 -41.46 46.22
N ILE A 5 -24.33 -41.69 45.47
CA ILE A 5 -23.32 -40.70 45.18
C ILE A 5 -23.75 -40.01 43.87
N ILE A 6 -24.13 -38.73 43.97
CA ILE A 6 -24.42 -37.89 42.81
C ILE A 6 -23.08 -37.34 42.33
N ASN A 7 -22.59 -37.83 41.18
CA ASN A 7 -21.46 -37.26 40.48
C ASN A 7 -21.92 -36.02 39.70
N LEU A 8 -21.53 -34.85 40.18
CA LEU A 8 -21.72 -33.58 39.50
C LEU A 8 -20.58 -33.41 38.45
N LEU A 9 -20.89 -33.73 37.20
CA LEU A 9 -20.02 -33.43 36.07
C LEU A 9 -20.04 -31.92 35.81
N PHE A 10 -18.95 -31.24 36.17
CA PHE A 10 -18.68 -29.87 35.67
C PHE A 10 -18.31 -29.95 34.21
N LEU A 11 -19.27 -29.63 33.35
CA LEU A 11 -19.03 -29.41 31.93
C LEU A 11 -18.39 -28.02 31.75
N THR A 12 -17.07 -27.95 31.76
CA THR A 12 -16.36 -26.74 31.35
C THR A 12 -16.53 -26.57 29.87
N ALA A 13 -17.50 -25.76 29.46
CA ALA A 13 -17.58 -25.27 28.09
C ALA A 13 -16.38 -24.38 27.81
N ALA A 14 -15.36 -24.93 27.16
CA ALA A 14 -14.32 -24.15 26.58
C ALA A 14 -14.92 -23.29 25.46
N VAL A 15 -15.20 -22.04 25.78
CA VAL A 15 -15.50 -21.02 24.76
C VAL A 15 -14.25 -20.80 23.96
N PHE A 16 -14.11 -21.54 22.87
CA PHE A 16 -13.16 -21.15 21.80
C PHE A 16 -13.67 -19.83 21.22
N ALA A 17 -13.20 -18.72 21.75
CA ALA A 17 -13.28 -17.45 21.07
C ALA A 17 -12.48 -17.61 19.76
N PHE A 18 -13.19 -17.84 18.66
CA PHE A 18 -12.60 -17.71 17.35
C PHE A 18 -12.19 -16.23 17.22
N ALA A 19 -10.94 -15.95 17.53
CA ALA A 19 -10.32 -14.70 17.14
C ALA A 19 -10.48 -14.60 15.63
N VAL A 20 -11.31 -13.68 15.17
CA VAL A 20 -11.32 -13.28 13.76
C VAL A 20 -9.94 -12.70 13.55
N PRO A 21 -9.08 -13.29 12.71
CA PRO A 21 -7.74 -12.76 12.53
C PRO A 21 -7.86 -11.32 12.08
N ALA A 22 -7.12 -10.45 12.77
CA ALA A 22 -7.01 -9.05 12.41
C ALA A 22 -6.60 -8.93 10.94
N ALA A 23 -7.41 -8.25 10.15
CA ALA A 23 -6.98 -7.72 8.88
C ALA A 23 -6.31 -6.39 9.20
N ALA A 24 -5.18 -6.12 8.60
CA ALA A 24 -4.56 -4.82 8.48
C ALA A 24 -5.53 -3.81 7.83
N TRP A 25 -5.07 -2.60 7.46
CA TRP A 25 -5.89 -1.79 6.57
C TRP A 25 -6.64 -2.70 5.59
N ASP A 26 -7.92 -2.46 5.35
CA ASP A 26 -8.63 -3.21 4.32
C ASP A 26 -7.92 -3.10 2.95
N ASP A 27 -8.42 -3.79 1.95
CA ASP A 27 -7.84 -3.78 0.61
C ASP A 27 -7.66 -2.36 0.07
N SER A 28 -8.57 -1.45 0.41
CA SER A 28 -8.53 -0.05 -0.02
C SER A 28 -7.39 0.72 0.62
N GLY A 29 -7.13 0.50 1.91
CA GLY A 29 -6.05 1.16 2.64
C GLY A 29 -4.67 0.73 2.13
N HIS A 30 -4.41 -0.57 1.97
CA HIS A 30 -3.16 -1.08 1.40
C HIS A 30 -2.91 -0.58 -0.01
N LYS A 31 -3.94 -0.62 -0.86
CA LYS A 31 -3.86 -0.11 -2.23
C LYS A 31 -3.60 1.39 -2.28
N LEU A 32 -4.12 2.18 -1.35
CA LEU A 32 -3.83 3.62 -1.25
C LEU A 32 -2.39 3.90 -0.84
N VAL A 33 -1.84 3.18 0.15
CA VAL A 33 -0.42 3.25 0.51
C VAL A 33 0.46 2.94 -0.71
N ALA A 34 0.16 1.84 -1.40
CA ALA A 34 0.87 1.44 -2.60
C ALA A 34 0.71 2.47 -3.75
N TYR A 35 -0.48 3.02 -3.96
CA TYR A 35 -0.70 4.06 -4.96
C TYR A 35 0.14 5.31 -4.70
N ILE A 36 0.17 5.80 -3.47
CA ILE A 36 0.98 6.95 -3.09
C ILE A 36 2.47 6.64 -3.26
N ALA A 37 2.92 5.44 -2.87
CA ALA A 37 4.29 4.99 -3.12
C ALA A 37 4.62 4.97 -4.61
N TRP A 38 3.75 4.40 -5.45
CA TRP A 38 3.91 4.37 -6.91
C TRP A 38 4.13 5.75 -7.51
N GLN A 39 3.42 6.76 -7.01
CA GLN A 39 3.60 8.14 -7.48
C GLN A 39 4.98 8.72 -7.16
N GLN A 40 5.68 8.18 -6.14
CA GLN A 40 7.03 8.59 -5.76
C GLN A 40 8.13 7.81 -6.48
N LEU A 41 7.81 6.63 -7.04
CA LEU A 41 8.82 5.78 -7.66
C LEU A 41 9.42 6.42 -8.92
N SER A 42 10.75 6.34 -9.02
CA SER A 42 11.48 6.64 -10.24
C SER A 42 11.07 5.65 -11.36
N PRO A 43 11.25 6.01 -12.63
CA PRO A 43 10.99 5.08 -13.73
C PRO A 43 11.75 3.76 -13.59
N ALA A 44 13.02 3.81 -13.17
CA ALA A 44 13.83 2.62 -12.96
C ALA A 44 13.28 1.73 -11.82
N ALA A 45 12.88 2.34 -10.70
CA ALA A 45 12.26 1.60 -9.61
C ALA A 45 10.93 0.99 -10.02
N ARG A 46 10.07 1.71 -10.76
CA ARG A 46 8.79 1.16 -11.28
C ARG A 46 9.02 -0.07 -12.16
N GLU A 47 9.95 0.04 -13.11
CA GLU A 47 10.28 -1.07 -13.99
C GLU A 47 10.78 -2.28 -13.20
N ARG A 48 11.72 -2.05 -12.26
CA ARG A 48 12.33 -3.13 -11.49
C ARG A 48 11.35 -3.82 -10.55
N VAL A 49 10.51 -3.09 -9.81
CA VAL A 49 9.51 -3.70 -8.91
C VAL A 49 8.49 -4.53 -9.69
N VAL A 50 8.04 -4.06 -10.85
CA VAL A 50 7.12 -4.83 -11.71
C VAL A 50 7.79 -6.10 -12.23
N GLN A 51 9.03 -6.00 -12.70
CA GLN A 51 9.80 -7.15 -13.18
C GLN A 51 9.96 -8.20 -12.07
N ILE A 52 10.31 -7.80 -10.86
CA ILE A 52 10.41 -8.71 -9.72
C ILE A 52 9.07 -9.40 -9.46
N LEU A 53 7.98 -8.65 -9.34
CA LEU A 53 6.65 -9.21 -9.04
C LEU A 53 6.16 -10.18 -10.12
N LEU A 54 6.48 -9.94 -11.39
CA LEU A 54 6.14 -10.85 -12.50
C LEU A 54 6.92 -12.17 -12.45
N ASN A 55 8.08 -12.19 -11.80
CA ASN A 55 8.88 -13.39 -11.60
C ASN A 55 8.51 -14.17 -10.32
N ALA A 56 7.41 -13.82 -9.66
CA ALA A 56 6.95 -14.54 -8.47
C ALA A 56 6.73 -16.03 -8.75
N PRO A 57 6.95 -16.90 -7.75
CA PRO A 57 6.64 -18.33 -7.90
C PRO A 57 5.19 -18.53 -8.33
N GLU A 58 4.95 -19.42 -9.28
CA GLU A 58 3.62 -19.68 -9.84
C GLU A 58 2.60 -20.07 -8.74
N ASP A 59 3.04 -20.89 -7.79
CA ASP A 59 2.22 -21.34 -6.67
C ASP A 59 1.84 -20.22 -5.68
N SER A 60 2.46 -19.04 -5.80
CA SER A 60 2.08 -17.85 -5.03
C SER A 60 0.88 -17.10 -5.63
N GLN A 61 0.53 -17.37 -6.88
CA GLN A 61 -0.50 -16.65 -7.65
C GLN A 61 -0.33 -15.11 -7.66
N LEU A 62 0.82 -14.61 -7.23
CA LEU A 62 1.10 -13.18 -7.18
C LEU A 62 1.15 -12.56 -8.58
N ASN A 63 1.82 -13.25 -9.52
CA ASN A 63 1.91 -12.83 -10.91
C ASN A 63 0.55 -12.85 -11.64
N ALA A 64 -0.40 -13.69 -11.19
CA ALA A 64 -1.76 -13.74 -11.71
C ALA A 64 -2.58 -12.45 -11.39
N LEU A 65 -2.11 -11.63 -10.47
CA LEU A 65 -2.71 -10.32 -10.18
C LEU A 65 -2.38 -9.26 -11.26
N TYR A 66 -1.44 -9.56 -12.18
CA TYR A 66 -1.15 -8.64 -13.28
C TYR A 66 -2.33 -8.59 -14.26
N PRO A 67 -2.87 -7.40 -14.54
CA PRO A 67 -3.98 -7.25 -15.48
C PRO A 67 -3.57 -7.64 -16.90
N THR A 68 -3.89 -8.85 -17.33
CA THR A 68 -3.65 -9.31 -18.71
C THR A 68 -4.86 -9.02 -19.60
N PRO A 69 -4.67 -8.47 -20.84
CA PRO A 69 -5.71 -8.53 -21.85
C PRO A 69 -5.69 -9.93 -22.51
N PRO A 70 -6.79 -10.40 -23.07
CA PRO A 70 -8.19 -9.98 -22.95
C PRO A 70 -8.96 -10.80 -21.91
N ASP A 71 -8.33 -11.72 -21.21
CA ASP A 71 -8.97 -12.78 -20.43
C ASP A 71 -9.22 -12.43 -18.98
N ALA A 72 -8.71 -11.30 -18.53
CA ALA A 72 -9.04 -10.82 -17.21
C ALA A 72 -10.47 -10.27 -17.26
N ASP A 73 -11.41 -11.01 -16.71
CA ASP A 73 -12.74 -10.51 -16.37
C ASP A 73 -12.61 -9.45 -15.27
N PHE A 74 -12.09 -8.31 -15.65
CA PHE A 74 -12.17 -7.09 -14.86
C PHE A 74 -13.49 -6.42 -15.19
N SER A 75 -14.59 -7.13 -14.92
CA SER A 75 -15.96 -6.60 -15.04
C SER A 75 -16.16 -5.30 -14.27
N THR A 76 -15.23 -4.98 -13.37
CA THR A 76 -15.18 -3.74 -12.60
C THR A 76 -14.30 -2.65 -13.23
N TYR A 77 -13.70 -2.90 -14.39
CA TYR A 77 -12.87 -1.90 -15.05
C TYR A 77 -13.54 -1.39 -16.32
N PRO A 78 -13.78 -0.08 -16.47
CA PRO A 78 -14.35 0.46 -17.68
C PRO A 78 -13.49 0.05 -18.87
N ILE A 79 -14.16 -0.44 -19.89
CA ILE A 79 -13.62 -0.99 -21.11
C ILE A 79 -12.76 0.07 -21.81
N GLY A 80 -11.52 -0.24 -21.99
CA GLY A 80 -10.54 0.50 -22.76
C GLY A 80 -9.21 -0.19 -22.58
N ALA A 81 -8.44 -0.36 -23.64
CA ALA A 81 -7.08 -0.87 -23.51
C ALA A 81 -6.34 0.05 -22.51
N ARG A 82 -6.14 -0.42 -21.27
CA ARG A 82 -5.37 0.33 -20.29
C ARG A 82 -3.95 0.44 -20.78
N SER A 83 -3.35 1.58 -20.56
CA SER A 83 -1.94 1.74 -20.84
C SER A 83 -1.12 0.73 -20.03
N LYS A 84 0.02 0.32 -20.55
CA LYS A 84 0.98 -0.53 -19.82
C LYS A 84 1.29 0.06 -18.44
N ALA A 85 1.46 1.38 -18.36
CA ALA A 85 1.74 2.08 -17.11
C ALA A 85 0.58 1.96 -16.09
N ALA A 86 -0.67 2.04 -16.55
CA ALA A 86 -1.82 1.84 -15.70
C ALA A 86 -1.90 0.40 -15.17
N LYS A 87 -1.67 -0.61 -16.04
CA LYS A 87 -1.62 -2.02 -15.62
C LYS A 87 -0.51 -2.29 -14.60
N GLN A 88 0.67 -1.72 -14.81
CA GLN A 88 1.80 -1.86 -13.88
C GLN A 88 1.49 -1.23 -12.52
N ARG A 89 0.89 -0.05 -12.50
CA ARG A 89 0.42 0.61 -11.28
C ARG A 89 -0.60 -0.26 -10.55
N ASP A 90 -1.62 -0.72 -11.25
CA ASP A 90 -2.69 -1.52 -10.66
C ASP A 90 -2.14 -2.85 -10.12
N PHE A 91 -1.24 -3.48 -10.84
CA PHE A 91 -0.55 -4.68 -10.36
C PHE A 91 0.22 -4.43 -9.05
N PHE A 92 0.97 -3.33 -8.99
CA PHE A 92 1.69 -2.93 -7.77
C PHE A 92 0.72 -2.69 -6.60
N MET A 93 -0.43 -2.05 -6.87
CA MET A 93 -1.46 -1.85 -5.86
C MET A 93 -2.09 -3.17 -5.39
N PHE A 94 -2.38 -4.10 -6.31
CA PHE A 94 -2.91 -5.42 -5.97
C PHE A 94 -1.91 -6.27 -5.19
N ALA A 95 -0.63 -6.22 -5.55
CA ALA A 95 0.43 -6.93 -4.85
C ALA A 95 0.53 -6.50 -3.38
N ALA A 96 0.20 -5.25 -3.04
CA ALA A 96 0.17 -4.77 -1.67
C ALA A 96 -0.94 -5.42 -0.80
N TYR A 97 -1.97 -5.97 -1.42
CA TYR A 97 -3.03 -6.69 -0.71
C TYR A 97 -2.86 -8.22 -0.76
N TRP A 98 -1.86 -8.72 -1.47
CA TRP A 98 -1.65 -10.16 -1.64
C TRP A 98 -1.52 -10.94 -0.32
N ALA A 99 -0.85 -10.40 0.69
CA ALA A 99 -0.67 -11.05 1.98
C ALA A 99 -2.00 -11.36 2.69
N ASP A 100 -3.03 -10.55 2.47
CA ASP A 100 -4.39 -10.81 2.95
C ASP A 100 -5.15 -11.80 2.06
N ILE A 101 -4.90 -11.80 0.75
CA ILE A 101 -5.48 -12.79 -0.17
C ILE A 101 -5.06 -14.20 0.25
N VAL A 102 -3.78 -14.42 0.52
CA VAL A 102 -3.25 -15.75 0.92
C VAL A 102 -3.72 -16.20 2.29
N ARG A 103 -4.35 -15.35 3.06
CA ARG A 103 -4.98 -15.66 4.35
C ARG A 103 -6.28 -16.44 4.20
N ASP A 104 -6.96 -16.35 3.05
CA ASP A 104 -8.21 -17.08 2.81
C ASP A 104 -7.99 -18.58 2.98
N ARG A 105 -8.89 -19.23 3.71
CA ARG A 105 -8.84 -20.69 3.96
C ARG A 105 -8.92 -21.51 2.68
N LYS A 106 -9.46 -20.94 1.61
CA LYS A 106 -9.57 -21.56 0.29
C LYS A 106 -8.27 -21.47 -0.51
N TYR A 107 -7.31 -20.65 -0.07
CA TYR A 107 -6.05 -20.51 -0.77
C TYR A 107 -5.21 -21.78 -0.60
N GLU A 108 -4.89 -22.47 -1.70
CA GLU A 108 -4.25 -23.79 -1.70
C GLU A 108 -2.90 -23.79 -0.96
N LYS A 109 -2.08 -22.77 -1.17
CA LYS A 109 -0.76 -22.63 -0.55
C LYS A 109 -0.75 -21.74 0.70
N ARG A 110 -1.88 -21.63 1.37
CA ARG A 110 -2.02 -20.83 2.59
C ARG A 110 -0.97 -21.15 3.64
N SER A 111 -0.68 -22.43 3.88
CA SER A 111 0.33 -22.86 4.87
C SER A 111 1.75 -22.39 4.55
N LYS A 112 2.03 -22.09 3.28
CA LYS A 112 3.35 -21.61 2.82
C LYS A 112 3.49 -20.09 2.90
N TYR A 113 2.42 -19.35 2.64
CA TYR A 113 2.51 -17.93 2.41
C TYR A 113 1.79 -17.07 3.45
N HIS A 114 0.86 -17.63 4.23
CA HIS A 114 0.16 -16.86 5.26
C HIS A 114 0.88 -16.94 6.60
N HIS A 115 1.21 -15.78 7.16
CA HIS A 115 1.89 -15.62 8.44
C HIS A 115 1.18 -14.54 9.26
N GLY A 116 0.24 -14.95 10.12
CA GLY A 116 -0.64 -14.03 10.86
C GLY A 116 0.10 -13.09 11.81
N THR A 117 1.21 -13.53 12.40
CA THR A 117 1.99 -12.74 13.37
C THR A 117 2.85 -11.66 12.73
N TRP A 118 3.09 -11.75 11.41
CA TRP A 118 3.93 -10.78 10.71
C TRP A 118 3.26 -9.41 10.53
N HIS A 119 1.93 -9.33 10.69
CA HIS A 119 1.17 -8.12 10.41
C HIS A 119 1.27 -7.05 11.51
N TYR A 120 1.74 -7.38 12.71
CA TYR A 120 1.70 -6.47 13.85
C TYR A 120 2.91 -6.66 14.81
N LEU A 121 3.10 -5.68 15.69
CA LEU A 121 3.97 -5.76 16.86
C LEU A 121 3.35 -4.94 17.99
N ASP A 122 2.83 -5.60 19.00
CA ASP A 122 2.18 -4.95 20.12
C ASP A 122 3.19 -4.28 21.06
N THR A 123 3.03 -2.98 21.30
CA THR A 123 3.56 -2.33 22.49
C THR A 123 2.48 -2.36 23.55
N TYR A 124 2.72 -3.10 24.63
CA TYR A 124 1.74 -3.27 25.71
C TYR A 124 1.74 -2.08 26.65
N TRP A 125 0.54 -1.60 26.97
CA TRP A 125 0.35 -0.42 27.79
C TRP A 125 -0.97 -0.44 28.54
N ARG A 126 -1.05 0.36 29.60
CA ARG A 126 -2.31 0.68 30.29
C ARG A 126 -2.39 2.17 30.59
N GLU A 127 -3.59 2.64 30.84
CA GLU A 127 -3.84 3.98 31.37
C GLU A 127 -4.07 3.90 32.87
N THR A 128 -3.28 4.63 33.64
CA THR A 128 -3.42 4.76 35.09
C THR A 128 -3.44 6.26 35.41
N ASP A 129 -4.54 6.72 35.98
CA ASP A 129 -4.75 8.14 36.37
C ASP A 129 -4.49 9.12 35.21
N GLY A 130 -4.91 8.78 34.00
CA GLY A 130 -4.72 9.60 32.80
C GLY A 130 -3.30 9.59 32.23
N LYS A 131 -2.42 8.71 32.75
CA LYS A 131 -1.05 8.55 32.24
C LYS A 131 -0.90 7.20 31.53
N ILE A 132 -0.16 7.21 30.44
CA ILE A 132 0.21 5.99 29.71
C ILE A 132 1.39 5.36 30.42
N GLU A 133 1.23 4.12 30.84
CA GLU A 133 2.27 3.28 31.45
C GLU A 133 2.59 2.13 30.52
N LEU A 134 3.86 2.01 30.11
CA LEU A 134 4.34 0.88 29.31
C LEU A 134 4.53 -0.34 30.20
N LEU A 135 4.08 -1.49 29.73
CA LEU A 135 4.19 -2.75 30.45
C LEU A 135 5.35 -3.57 29.89
N THR A 136 6.19 -4.03 30.80
CA THR A 136 7.30 -4.95 30.52
C THR A 136 6.88 -6.39 30.86
N GLY A 137 7.51 -7.38 30.23
CA GLY A 137 7.23 -8.80 30.49
C GLY A 137 6.04 -9.38 29.73
N MET A 138 5.40 -8.60 28.86
CA MET A 138 4.44 -9.11 27.87
C MET A 138 5.24 -9.58 26.63
N GLU A 139 4.93 -10.78 26.17
CA GLU A 139 5.67 -11.38 25.06
C GLU A 139 4.99 -11.12 23.72
N ASN A 140 5.78 -10.80 22.72
CA ASN A 140 5.39 -10.76 21.30
C ASN A 140 5.99 -11.96 20.57
N ASP A 141 5.40 -12.28 19.43
CA ASP A 141 6.01 -13.23 18.50
C ASP A 141 7.36 -12.69 18.01
N LYS A 142 8.34 -13.59 17.90
CA LYS A 142 9.67 -13.24 17.41
C LYS A 142 9.64 -12.75 15.98
N GLU A 143 8.80 -13.35 15.15
CA GLU A 143 8.52 -12.91 13.80
C GLU A 143 7.30 -11.98 13.80
N ASN A 144 7.54 -10.70 13.64
CA ASN A 144 6.55 -9.63 13.67
C ASN A 144 6.82 -8.61 12.55
N VAL A 145 5.96 -7.62 12.40
CA VAL A 145 6.03 -6.62 11.32
C VAL A 145 7.40 -5.95 11.22
N VAL A 146 7.99 -5.55 12.33
CA VAL A 146 9.28 -4.82 12.35
C VAL A 146 10.42 -5.75 11.94
N GLU A 147 10.48 -6.93 12.56
CA GLU A 147 11.50 -7.93 12.26
C GLU A 147 11.43 -8.36 10.79
N ARG A 148 10.22 -8.59 10.26
CA ARG A 148 10.02 -8.97 8.85
C ARG A 148 10.39 -7.86 7.88
N LEU A 149 10.11 -6.61 8.18
CA LEU A 149 10.55 -5.48 7.36
C LEU A 149 12.08 -5.43 7.27
N PHE A 150 12.81 -5.63 8.38
CA PHE A 150 14.27 -5.72 8.35
C PHE A 150 14.78 -6.96 7.59
N ALA A 151 14.14 -8.11 7.76
CA ALA A 151 14.52 -9.33 7.06
C ALA A 151 14.31 -9.19 5.55
N PHE A 152 13.17 -8.69 5.12
CA PHE A 152 12.86 -8.51 3.70
C PHE A 152 13.65 -7.38 3.04
N ASP A 153 14.01 -6.32 3.76
CA ASP A 153 14.95 -5.30 3.24
C ASP A 153 16.29 -5.94 2.84
N LYS A 154 16.80 -6.87 3.66
CA LYS A 154 18.02 -7.63 3.34
C LYS A 154 17.83 -8.48 2.08
N VAL A 155 16.69 -9.18 1.95
CA VAL A 155 16.39 -9.99 0.75
C VAL A 155 16.33 -9.12 -0.50
N LEU A 156 15.67 -7.94 -0.45
CA LEU A 156 15.62 -7.05 -1.63
C LEU A 156 16.98 -6.52 -2.05
N ARG A 157 17.92 -6.38 -1.11
CA ARG A 157 19.30 -5.88 -1.37
C ARG A 157 20.31 -6.98 -1.67
N SER A 158 19.94 -8.25 -1.50
CA SER A 158 20.81 -9.40 -1.78
C SER A 158 20.92 -9.70 -3.27
N ASP A 159 21.71 -10.72 -3.60
CA ASP A 159 21.79 -11.29 -4.96
C ASP A 159 20.79 -12.44 -5.18
N ASP A 160 19.78 -12.58 -4.30
CA ASP A 160 18.74 -13.59 -4.42
C ASP A 160 17.96 -13.46 -5.73
N LYS A 161 17.36 -14.59 -6.15
CA LYS A 161 16.56 -14.64 -7.37
C LYS A 161 15.30 -13.75 -7.26
N ASP A 162 14.86 -13.25 -8.39
CA ASP A 162 13.64 -12.43 -8.45
C ASP A 162 12.41 -13.12 -7.89
N ALA A 163 12.33 -14.46 -7.97
CA ALA A 163 11.24 -15.22 -7.37
C ALA A 163 11.15 -15.06 -5.84
N GLU A 164 12.29 -15.08 -5.15
CA GLU A 164 12.38 -14.88 -3.70
C GLU A 164 12.13 -13.41 -3.34
N LYS A 165 12.74 -12.51 -4.11
CA LYS A 165 12.49 -11.06 -3.97
C LYS A 165 11.04 -10.68 -4.20
N ALA A 166 10.31 -11.39 -5.07
CA ALA A 166 8.90 -11.11 -5.34
C ALA A 166 8.02 -11.34 -4.10
N ILE A 167 8.25 -12.43 -3.38
CA ILE A 167 7.52 -12.71 -2.14
C ILE A 167 7.88 -11.68 -1.06
N ALA A 168 9.19 -11.39 -0.90
CA ALA A 168 9.65 -10.37 0.04
C ALA A 168 9.06 -8.99 -0.29
N LEU A 169 9.04 -8.61 -1.58
CA LEU A 169 8.47 -7.34 -2.05
C LEU A 169 6.97 -7.26 -1.78
N ALA A 170 6.20 -8.32 -2.10
CA ALA A 170 4.76 -8.33 -1.83
C ALA A 170 4.46 -8.16 -0.33
N TRP A 171 5.21 -8.84 0.54
CA TRP A 171 5.13 -8.63 1.97
C TRP A 171 5.51 -7.21 2.38
N ILE A 172 6.59 -6.64 1.87
CA ILE A 172 7.00 -5.26 2.15
C ILE A 172 5.90 -4.26 1.78
N LEU A 173 5.29 -4.42 0.60
CA LEU A 173 4.20 -3.55 0.15
C LEU A 173 3.02 -3.57 1.12
N HIS A 174 2.74 -4.74 1.69
CA HIS A 174 1.68 -4.93 2.69
C HIS A 174 2.08 -4.38 4.06
N LEU A 175 3.21 -4.84 4.61
CA LEU A 175 3.68 -4.49 5.95
C LEU A 175 4.00 -2.99 6.11
N ALA A 176 4.37 -2.31 5.02
CA ALA A 176 4.48 -0.85 5.03
C ALA A 176 3.12 -0.16 5.27
N GLY A 177 2.02 -0.79 4.90
CA GLY A 177 0.68 -0.36 5.32
C GLY A 177 0.42 -0.67 6.79
N ASP A 178 0.66 -1.93 7.19
CA ASP A 178 0.39 -2.44 8.54
C ASP A 178 1.07 -1.64 9.64
N VAL A 179 2.37 -1.40 9.49
CA VAL A 179 3.16 -0.67 10.50
C VAL A 179 2.69 0.78 10.69
N HIS A 180 1.89 1.31 9.74
CA HIS A 180 1.27 2.64 9.82
C HIS A 180 -0.19 2.60 10.28
N GLN A 181 -0.78 1.43 10.52
CA GLN A 181 -2.08 1.31 11.16
C GLN A 181 -1.87 1.31 12.69
N PRO A 182 -2.37 2.31 13.41
CA PRO A 182 -2.01 2.48 14.82
C PRO A 182 -2.33 1.28 15.71
N LEU A 183 -3.42 0.55 15.45
CA LEU A 183 -3.80 -0.62 16.24
C LEU A 183 -2.93 -1.85 15.96
N HIS A 184 -2.15 -1.87 14.88
CA HIS A 184 -1.12 -2.91 14.63
C HIS A 184 0.15 -2.72 15.49
N ALA A 185 0.20 -1.66 16.28
CA ALA A 185 1.32 -1.33 17.14
C ALA A 185 0.98 -1.36 18.64
N SER A 186 -0.25 -1.75 19.03
CA SER A 186 -0.78 -1.47 20.36
C SER A 186 -1.54 -2.65 20.97
N GLY A 187 -1.10 -3.10 22.13
CA GLY A 187 -1.82 -4.03 23.00
C GLY A 187 -2.25 -3.30 24.30
N ARG A 188 -3.48 -2.75 24.34
CA ARG A 188 -4.01 -2.07 25.51
C ARG A 188 -4.45 -3.08 26.57
N VAL A 189 -3.88 -2.98 27.76
CA VAL A 189 -4.20 -3.85 28.91
C VAL A 189 -5.20 -3.15 29.83
N THR A 190 -6.25 -3.87 30.18
CA THR A 190 -7.28 -3.44 31.15
C THR A 190 -7.56 -4.58 32.12
N PRO A 191 -8.29 -4.35 33.25
CA PRO A 191 -8.72 -5.43 34.11
C PRO A 191 -9.52 -6.53 33.38
N GLU A 192 -10.32 -6.14 32.37
CA GLU A 192 -11.11 -7.07 31.57
C GLU A 192 -10.25 -7.79 30.51
N GLU A 193 -9.12 -7.20 30.12
CA GLU A 193 -8.21 -7.69 29.09
C GLU A 193 -6.76 -7.73 29.61
N PRO A 194 -6.47 -8.61 30.58
CA PRO A 194 -5.16 -8.67 31.24
C PRO A 194 -4.02 -9.13 30.32
N LYS A 195 -4.36 -9.70 29.16
CA LYS A 195 -3.40 -10.10 28.11
C LYS A 195 -3.33 -9.09 26.95
N GLY A 196 -3.96 -7.93 27.09
CA GLY A 196 -4.11 -6.95 26.04
C GLY A 196 -5.36 -7.16 25.17
N ASP A 197 -5.78 -6.09 24.51
CA ASP A 197 -7.01 -6.05 23.70
C ASP A 197 -6.78 -6.50 22.24
N GLN A 198 -5.62 -7.10 21.95
CA GLN A 198 -5.25 -7.59 20.62
C GLN A 198 -5.40 -6.48 19.54
N GLY A 199 -4.82 -5.31 19.79
CA GLY A 199 -4.97 -4.18 18.89
C GLY A 199 -6.42 -3.72 18.71
N GLY A 200 -7.25 -3.81 19.75
CA GLY A 200 -8.66 -3.43 19.70
C GLY A 200 -9.59 -4.50 19.13
N ASN A 201 -9.11 -5.72 18.82
CA ASN A 201 -9.98 -6.81 18.35
C ASN A 201 -11.01 -7.26 19.39
N THR A 202 -10.66 -7.18 20.67
CA THR A 202 -11.58 -7.50 21.77
C THR A 202 -12.42 -6.29 22.20
N PHE A 203 -12.11 -5.10 21.72
CA PHE A 203 -12.91 -3.90 21.98
C PHE A 203 -14.12 -3.85 21.04
N LEU A 204 -15.23 -4.47 21.46
CA LEU A 204 -16.45 -4.53 20.66
C LEU A 204 -17.15 -3.16 20.57
N LEU A 205 -17.64 -2.83 19.37
CA LEU A 205 -18.39 -1.62 19.06
C LEU A 205 -19.87 -1.89 18.81
N SER A 206 -20.25 -3.15 18.57
CA SER A 206 -21.64 -3.53 18.37
C SER A 206 -22.28 -4.00 19.68
N PRO A 207 -23.61 -3.81 19.87
CA PRO A 207 -24.32 -4.37 21.00
C PRO A 207 -24.11 -5.88 21.16
N PRO A 208 -24.23 -6.43 22.39
CA PRO A 208 -24.00 -7.85 22.64
C PRO A 208 -24.94 -8.80 21.87
N ASP A 209 -26.14 -8.34 21.52
CA ASP A 209 -27.16 -9.07 20.75
C ASP A 209 -27.07 -8.89 19.25
N ALA A 210 -26.12 -8.05 18.76
CA ALA A 210 -25.95 -7.81 17.33
C ALA A 210 -25.60 -9.11 16.58
N LYS A 211 -26.26 -9.36 15.45
CA LYS A 211 -26.01 -10.51 14.58
C LYS A 211 -24.59 -10.52 14.01
N ARG A 212 -24.05 -9.34 13.68
CA ARG A 212 -22.68 -9.14 13.22
C ARG A 212 -21.92 -8.36 14.27
N LYS A 213 -20.84 -8.94 14.75
CA LYS A 213 -19.96 -8.26 15.70
C LYS A 213 -19.05 -7.30 14.96
N GLU A 214 -18.93 -6.11 15.50
CA GLU A 214 -18.02 -5.06 15.06
C GLU A 214 -17.02 -4.80 16.16
N ASN A 215 -15.74 -4.62 15.84
CA ASN A 215 -14.70 -4.30 16.82
C ASN A 215 -13.91 -3.06 16.38
N LEU A 216 -13.12 -2.51 17.29
CA LEU A 216 -12.37 -1.30 17.05
C LEU A 216 -11.27 -1.50 15.99
N HIS A 217 -10.63 -2.66 15.97
CA HIS A 217 -9.61 -2.99 15.00
C HIS A 217 -10.16 -2.91 13.56
N TRP A 218 -11.24 -3.69 13.28
CA TRP A 218 -11.88 -3.66 11.97
C TRP A 218 -12.49 -2.31 11.62
N TYR A 219 -12.91 -1.54 12.61
CA TYR A 219 -13.39 -0.18 12.39
C TYR A 219 -12.29 0.71 11.79
N TRP A 220 -11.06 0.59 12.31
CA TRP A 220 -9.90 1.33 11.82
C TRP A 220 -9.42 0.81 10.48
N ASP A 221 -9.34 -0.49 10.28
CA ASP A 221 -8.93 -1.09 9.01
C ASP A 221 -9.80 -0.64 7.84
N SER A 222 -11.11 -0.55 8.07
CA SER A 222 -12.09 -0.17 7.06
C SER A 222 -12.47 1.31 7.07
N ILE A 223 -11.72 2.17 7.75
CA ILE A 223 -12.10 3.58 7.95
C ILE A 223 -12.27 4.36 6.64
N VAL A 224 -11.51 4.02 5.59
CA VAL A 224 -11.61 4.66 4.28
C VAL A 224 -12.98 4.37 3.67
N VAL A 225 -13.35 3.10 3.53
CA VAL A 225 -14.63 2.70 2.91
C VAL A 225 -15.84 3.06 3.77
N ARG A 226 -15.65 3.19 5.09
CA ARG A 226 -16.68 3.71 6.00
C ARG A 226 -16.97 5.18 5.80
N THR A 227 -15.94 5.95 5.48
CA THR A 227 -16.03 7.41 5.38
C THR A 227 -16.34 7.86 3.96
N ILE A 228 -15.76 7.22 2.97
CA ILE A 228 -15.97 7.53 1.55
C ILE A 228 -16.67 6.34 0.90
N GLN A 229 -17.95 6.52 0.59
CA GLN A 229 -18.74 5.46 -0.02
C GLN A 229 -18.27 5.17 -1.45
N ARG A 230 -18.08 3.89 -1.74
CA ARG A 230 -17.79 3.42 -3.09
C ARG A 230 -19.09 3.21 -3.86
N ARG A 231 -19.17 3.70 -5.09
CA ARG A 231 -20.26 3.33 -6.00
C ARG A 231 -20.11 1.86 -6.39
N ALA A 232 -21.22 1.14 -6.48
CA ALA A 232 -21.22 -0.29 -6.76
C ALA A 232 -20.59 -0.66 -8.12
N ASP A 233 -20.66 0.25 -9.08
CA ASP A 233 -20.16 0.09 -10.45
C ASP A 233 -18.75 0.64 -10.68
N SER A 234 -18.10 1.18 -9.64
CA SER A 234 -16.77 1.76 -9.78
C SER A 234 -15.65 0.72 -9.67
N SER A 235 -14.68 0.81 -10.57
CA SER A 235 -13.43 0.08 -10.46
C SER A 235 -12.60 0.59 -9.27
N ASP A 236 -11.59 -0.19 -8.84
CA ASP A 236 -10.63 0.26 -7.84
C ASP A 236 -9.94 1.56 -8.25
N ALA A 237 -9.54 1.67 -9.51
CA ALA A 237 -8.90 2.88 -10.00
C ALA A 237 -9.83 4.11 -9.91
N GLU A 238 -11.09 3.98 -10.30
CA GLU A 238 -12.06 5.09 -10.22
C GLU A 238 -12.36 5.49 -8.78
N TYR A 239 -12.30 4.55 -7.85
CA TYR A 239 -12.54 4.80 -6.43
C TYR A 239 -11.29 5.31 -5.73
N LEU A 240 -10.16 4.62 -5.85
CA LEU A 240 -8.98 4.87 -5.02
C LEU A 240 -8.10 6.00 -5.52
N LEU A 241 -7.95 6.19 -6.86
CA LEU A 241 -7.04 7.21 -7.36
C LEU A 241 -7.44 8.64 -6.97
N PRO A 242 -8.73 9.04 -7.06
CA PRO A 242 -9.16 10.36 -6.56
C PRO A 242 -8.91 10.54 -5.07
N ILE A 243 -9.12 9.49 -4.24
CA ILE A 243 -8.86 9.51 -2.81
C ILE A 243 -7.37 9.72 -2.54
N GLY A 244 -6.50 8.90 -3.16
CA GLY A 244 -5.05 9.02 -3.01
C GLY A 244 -4.53 10.39 -3.44
N ASN A 245 -5.05 10.94 -4.55
CA ASN A 245 -4.72 12.29 -5.00
C ASN A 245 -5.15 13.37 -3.99
N ALA A 246 -6.33 13.23 -3.40
CA ALA A 246 -6.81 14.15 -2.36
C ALA A 246 -5.94 14.08 -1.09
N ILE A 247 -5.54 12.87 -0.68
CA ILE A 247 -4.61 12.63 0.43
C ILE A 247 -3.26 13.29 0.16
N MET A 248 -2.66 13.06 -1.01
CA MET A 248 -1.38 13.68 -1.38
C MET A 248 -1.45 15.21 -1.46
N LYS A 249 -2.57 15.76 -1.89
CA LYS A 249 -2.79 17.20 -1.89
C LYS A 249 -2.88 17.77 -0.48
N LYS A 250 -3.57 17.07 0.43
CA LYS A 250 -3.73 17.47 1.84
C LYS A 250 -2.43 17.34 2.63
N TYR A 251 -1.66 16.26 2.37
CA TYR A 251 -0.40 15.93 3.02
C TYR A 251 0.74 15.82 1.99
N PRO A 252 1.24 16.92 1.43
CA PRO A 252 2.25 16.89 0.39
C PRO A 252 3.57 16.28 0.88
N SER A 253 4.24 15.49 0.04
CA SER A 253 5.50 14.80 0.37
C SER A 253 6.59 15.75 0.87
N ALA A 254 6.67 16.95 0.31
CA ALA A 254 7.63 17.97 0.74
C ALA A 254 7.50 18.34 2.23
N LYS A 255 6.30 18.24 2.82
CA LYS A 255 6.06 18.49 4.25
C LYS A 255 6.32 17.25 5.13
N MET A 256 6.55 16.09 4.53
CA MET A 256 6.78 14.83 5.23
C MET A 256 8.25 14.35 5.19
N GLN A 257 9.13 15.07 4.49
CA GLN A 257 10.51 14.63 4.25
C GLN A 257 11.31 14.36 5.53
N ASN A 258 11.13 15.19 6.55
CA ASN A 258 11.79 15.04 7.85
C ASN A 258 11.25 13.88 8.70
N ARG A 259 10.15 13.23 8.28
CA ARG A 259 9.52 12.10 8.96
C ARG A 259 9.76 10.77 8.25
N LEU A 260 10.47 10.73 7.13
CA LEU A 260 10.61 9.49 6.35
C LEU A 260 11.37 8.41 7.11
N GLU A 261 12.43 8.76 7.83
CA GLU A 261 13.20 7.85 8.70
C GLU A 261 13.46 6.48 8.06
N LEU A 262 13.97 6.49 6.83
CA LEU A 262 14.15 5.29 6.02
C LEU A 262 15.05 4.27 6.69
N GLY A 263 14.64 3.01 6.71
CA GLY A 263 15.34 1.92 7.36
C GLY A 263 15.18 1.86 8.88
N LYS A 264 14.37 2.76 9.49
CA LYS A 264 14.06 2.76 10.92
C LYS A 264 12.64 2.22 11.16
N PHE A 265 12.42 0.96 10.85
CA PHE A 265 11.09 0.35 10.91
C PHE A 265 10.53 0.28 12.33
N ASP A 266 11.40 0.18 13.33
CA ASP A 266 11.08 0.31 14.73
C ASP A 266 10.53 1.70 15.08
N ALA A 267 11.11 2.77 14.55
CA ALA A 267 10.60 4.13 14.75
C ALA A 267 9.21 4.31 14.09
N TRP A 268 8.96 3.68 12.95
CA TRP A 268 7.64 3.71 12.31
C TRP A 268 6.57 3.05 13.19
N GLN A 269 6.89 1.89 13.78
CA GLN A 269 6.01 1.19 14.70
C GLN A 269 5.76 2.03 15.97
N GLN A 270 6.80 2.64 16.54
CA GLN A 270 6.66 3.49 17.73
C GLN A 270 5.81 4.74 17.46
N GLU A 271 5.88 5.33 16.27
CA GLU A 271 5.01 6.43 15.88
C GLU A 271 3.54 5.99 15.85
N SER A 272 3.24 4.82 15.28
CA SER A 272 1.90 4.23 15.25
C SER A 272 1.41 3.90 16.66
N PHE A 273 2.24 3.34 17.50
CA PHE A 273 1.95 3.10 18.92
C PHE A 273 1.58 4.39 19.66
N LYS A 274 2.36 5.45 19.47
CA LYS A 274 2.09 6.74 20.11
C LYS A 274 0.73 7.29 19.72
N ILE A 275 0.36 7.17 18.43
CA ILE A 275 -0.96 7.57 17.97
C ILE A 275 -2.05 6.72 18.63
N ALA A 276 -1.86 5.39 18.69
CA ALA A 276 -2.82 4.48 19.30
C ALA A 276 -3.09 4.82 20.77
N SER A 277 -2.03 4.92 21.55
CA SER A 277 -2.13 5.14 23.00
C SER A 277 -2.67 6.55 23.36
N GLU A 278 -2.34 7.58 22.56
CA GLU A 278 -2.75 8.96 22.87
C GLU A 278 -4.11 9.35 22.27
N LYS A 279 -4.57 8.70 21.20
CA LYS A 279 -5.71 9.21 20.41
C LYS A 279 -6.86 8.22 20.25
N LEU A 280 -6.60 6.91 20.22
CA LEU A 280 -7.60 5.96 19.77
C LEU A 280 -8.61 5.53 20.83
N TYR A 281 -8.29 5.71 22.09
CA TYR A 281 -9.12 5.31 23.23
C TYR A 281 -9.60 6.49 24.09
N PRO A 282 -10.22 7.53 23.49
CA PRO A 282 -10.76 8.64 24.30
C PRO A 282 -11.89 8.14 25.20
N LYS A 283 -12.13 8.80 26.34
CA LYS A 283 -13.20 8.45 27.29
C LYS A 283 -14.60 8.44 26.66
N THR A 284 -14.77 9.07 25.51
CA THR A 284 -16.02 9.11 24.73
C THR A 284 -16.22 7.86 23.85
N LEU A 285 -15.20 7.01 23.70
CA LEU A 285 -15.30 5.73 23.00
C LEU A 285 -15.78 4.68 23.99
N ILE A 286 -17.00 4.18 23.79
CA ILE A 286 -17.68 3.28 24.69
C ILE A 286 -17.85 1.90 24.04
N ARG A 287 -17.54 0.84 24.80
CA ARG A 287 -17.76 -0.55 24.34
C ARG A 287 -19.23 -0.80 24.03
N ASN A 288 -19.45 -1.66 23.05
CA ASN A 288 -20.78 -2.05 22.57
C ASN A 288 -21.62 -0.89 22.01
N GLN A 289 -20.97 0.20 21.62
CA GLN A 289 -21.58 1.36 20.96
C GLN A 289 -20.74 1.77 19.76
N MET A 290 -21.40 2.08 18.65
CA MET A 290 -20.72 2.61 17.48
C MET A 290 -20.10 3.98 17.80
N PRO A 291 -18.89 4.24 17.31
CA PRO A 291 -18.23 5.53 17.51
C PRO A 291 -19.03 6.70 16.98
N SER A 292 -18.91 7.85 17.66
CA SER A 292 -19.56 9.08 17.23
C SER A 292 -19.02 9.61 15.90
N ALA A 293 -19.78 10.48 15.24
CA ALA A 293 -19.31 11.19 14.04
C ALA A 293 -18.01 12.00 14.27
N ALA A 294 -17.85 12.56 15.48
CA ALA A 294 -16.62 13.27 15.86
C ALA A 294 -15.42 12.31 15.93
N TYR A 295 -15.61 11.12 16.50
CA TYR A 295 -14.58 10.08 16.51
C TYR A 295 -14.23 9.63 15.08
N ASN A 296 -15.23 9.38 14.23
CA ASN A 296 -15.01 9.00 12.83
C ASN A 296 -14.19 10.05 12.08
N LYS A 297 -14.50 11.33 12.25
CA LYS A 297 -13.77 12.43 11.62
C LYS A 297 -12.31 12.48 12.08
N MET A 298 -12.06 12.29 13.37
CA MET A 298 -10.71 12.23 13.94
C MET A 298 -9.95 11.01 13.40
N ALA A 299 -10.54 9.82 13.47
CA ALA A 299 -9.96 8.58 13.01
C ALA A 299 -9.60 8.64 11.51
N PHE A 300 -10.53 9.12 10.67
CA PHE A 300 -10.27 9.27 9.25
C PHE A 300 -9.13 10.26 8.94
N SER A 301 -9.07 11.39 9.67
CA SER A 301 -7.98 12.36 9.48
C SER A 301 -6.61 11.79 9.87
N ILE A 302 -6.54 10.95 10.91
CA ILE A 302 -5.31 10.23 11.28
C ILE A 302 -4.97 9.19 10.21
N ALA A 303 -5.96 8.41 9.77
CA ALA A 303 -5.76 7.41 8.73
C ALA A 303 -5.22 8.01 7.42
N GLU A 304 -5.80 9.12 6.94
CA GLU A 304 -5.28 9.83 5.76
C GLU A 304 -3.80 10.21 5.92
N GLN A 305 -3.40 10.69 7.11
CA GLN A 305 -2.02 11.09 7.37
C GLN A 305 -1.08 9.87 7.41
N GLN A 306 -1.51 8.78 8.04
CA GLN A 306 -0.72 7.54 8.13
C GLN A 306 -0.59 6.85 6.77
N ILE A 307 -1.65 6.82 5.97
CA ILE A 307 -1.63 6.32 4.59
C ILE A 307 -0.68 7.15 3.73
N ALA A 308 -0.71 8.48 3.84
CA ALA A 308 0.22 9.36 3.12
C ALA A 308 1.67 9.07 3.51
N LEU A 309 1.96 9.02 4.80
CA LEU A 309 3.29 8.81 5.33
C LEU A 309 3.82 7.42 4.96
N GLY A 310 3.01 6.38 5.12
CA GLY A 310 3.34 5.01 4.71
C GLY A 310 3.69 4.93 3.22
N GLY A 311 2.89 5.56 2.38
CA GLY A 311 3.15 5.62 0.94
C GLY A 311 4.45 6.37 0.60
N TYR A 312 4.72 7.50 1.23
CA TYR A 312 5.97 8.24 1.00
C TYR A 312 7.21 7.49 1.51
N ARG A 313 7.13 6.85 2.67
CA ARG A 313 8.19 6.00 3.23
C ARG A 313 8.49 4.82 2.31
N LEU A 314 7.45 4.10 1.91
CA LEU A 314 7.56 2.97 0.98
C LEU A 314 8.15 3.39 -0.37
N GLY A 315 7.66 4.47 -0.98
CA GLY A 315 8.16 4.95 -2.27
C GLY A 315 9.62 5.40 -2.19
N ALA A 316 9.98 6.16 -1.16
CA ALA A 316 11.36 6.61 -0.97
C ALA A 316 12.31 5.44 -0.68
N TRP A 317 11.88 4.46 0.13
CA TRP A 317 12.66 3.26 0.41
C TRP A 317 12.89 2.41 -0.83
N LEU A 318 11.85 2.13 -1.61
CA LEU A 318 11.99 1.38 -2.86
C LEU A 318 12.87 2.11 -3.89
N ASN A 319 12.86 3.44 -3.89
CA ASN A 319 13.81 4.22 -4.70
C ASN A 319 15.27 4.05 -4.23
N GLN A 320 15.53 3.91 -2.92
CA GLN A 320 16.87 3.60 -2.43
C GLN A 320 17.33 2.20 -2.84
N VAL A 321 16.41 1.24 -2.90
CA VAL A 321 16.74 -0.14 -3.26
C VAL A 321 16.88 -0.31 -4.77
N PHE A 322 15.97 0.27 -5.55
CA PHE A 322 15.82 -0.02 -6.98
C PHE A 322 15.95 1.19 -7.90
N GLY A 323 15.96 2.40 -7.34
CA GLY A 323 15.94 3.63 -8.15
C GLY A 323 17.23 3.89 -8.94
N GLY A 324 18.24 3.06 -8.74
CA GLY A 324 19.59 3.36 -9.21
C GLY A 324 20.15 4.58 -8.46
N ASN A 325 21.44 4.73 -8.44
CA ASN A 325 22.04 5.96 -7.95
C ASN A 325 21.56 7.11 -8.88
N PRO A 326 20.85 8.16 -8.40
CA PRO A 326 20.56 9.32 -9.24
C PRO A 326 21.85 9.95 -9.78
N ALA A 327 23.01 9.67 -9.15
CA ALA A 327 24.33 9.98 -9.68
C ALA A 327 24.81 8.98 -10.75
N ALA A 328 24.19 7.80 -10.92
CA ALA A 328 24.51 6.83 -11.98
C ALA A 328 23.65 7.04 -13.24
N ALA A 329 22.62 7.89 -13.20
CA ALA A 329 22.02 8.53 -14.37
C ALA A 329 22.86 9.74 -14.84
N THR A 330 24.02 9.96 -14.22
CA THR A 330 25.02 10.89 -14.75
C THR A 330 25.52 10.34 -16.08
N ALA A 331 25.68 11.25 -17.02
CA ALA A 331 26.39 11.03 -18.25
C ALA A 331 27.52 9.99 -18.09
N ASP A 332 27.60 9.03 -19.01
CA ASP A 332 28.80 8.19 -19.09
C ASP A 332 30.05 9.08 -19.14
N ALA A 333 31.24 8.50 -19.05
CA ALA A 333 32.51 9.23 -19.10
C ALA A 333 32.67 10.11 -20.37
N ALA A 334 31.74 9.97 -21.34
CA ALA A 334 31.65 10.75 -22.56
C ALA A 334 30.58 11.86 -22.52
N GLY A 335 29.87 12.05 -21.36
CA GLY A 335 28.84 13.07 -21.22
C GLY A 335 27.46 12.68 -21.81
N ASN A 336 27.25 11.42 -22.13
CA ASN A 336 26.00 10.94 -22.72
C ASN A 336 24.95 10.70 -21.64
N VAL A 337 23.77 11.29 -21.78
CA VAL A 337 22.61 11.07 -20.92
C VAL A 337 21.63 10.10 -21.59
N PRO A 338 21.13 9.06 -20.90
CA PRO A 338 20.15 8.15 -21.48
C PRO A 338 18.90 8.90 -21.96
N CYS A 339 18.49 8.65 -23.19
CA CYS A 339 17.29 9.18 -23.79
C CYS A 339 16.23 8.11 -23.98
N ARG A 340 14.96 8.50 -23.95
CA ARG A 340 13.83 7.57 -24.04
C ARG A 340 12.87 8.00 -25.13
N ILE A 341 12.43 7.02 -25.91
CA ILE A 341 11.24 7.14 -26.74
C ILE A 341 10.06 6.72 -25.92
N ILE A 342 9.08 7.59 -25.84
CA ILE A 342 7.85 7.31 -25.12
C ILE A 342 6.65 7.41 -26.06
N ARG A 343 5.67 6.58 -25.79
CA ARG A 343 4.36 6.68 -26.41
C ARG A 343 3.46 7.53 -25.53
N LYS A 344 2.90 8.56 -26.11
CA LYS A 344 1.85 9.36 -25.48
C LYS A 344 0.53 8.60 -25.60
N VAL A 345 -0.04 8.21 -24.48
CA VAL A 345 -1.35 7.56 -24.43
C VAL A 345 -2.36 8.57 -23.90
N PRO A 346 -3.43 8.89 -24.67
CA PRO A 346 -4.47 9.76 -24.16
C PRO A 346 -5.13 9.10 -22.95
N TYR A 347 -5.33 9.87 -21.88
CA TYR A 347 -6.09 9.44 -20.71
C TYR A 347 -7.48 8.96 -21.16
N PRO A 348 -8.05 7.89 -20.55
CA PRO A 348 -9.32 7.36 -21.01
C PRO A 348 -10.35 8.47 -21.06
N VAL A 349 -10.95 8.57 -22.23
CA VAL A 349 -11.93 9.58 -22.60
C VAL A 349 -13.11 9.46 -21.65
N THR A 350 -13.40 10.51 -20.91
CA THR A 350 -14.75 10.69 -20.38
C THR A 350 -15.71 10.68 -21.58
N GLN A 351 -16.93 10.17 -21.45
CA GLN A 351 -17.93 9.93 -22.51
C GLN A 351 -18.21 11.13 -23.45
N THR A 352 -17.56 12.26 -23.26
CA THR A 352 -17.80 13.51 -23.97
C THR A 352 -16.91 13.76 -25.19
N ASN A 353 -15.91 12.89 -25.50
CA ASN A 353 -15.14 13.08 -26.73
C ASN A 353 -14.57 11.77 -27.33
N PRO A 354 -15.36 11.00 -28.10
CA PRO A 354 -14.92 9.73 -28.67
C PRO A 354 -14.05 9.84 -29.94
N ALA A 355 -13.84 11.01 -30.49
CA ALA A 355 -13.44 11.10 -31.90
C ALA A 355 -11.93 11.24 -32.17
N ASN A 356 -11.04 11.45 -31.17
CA ASN A 356 -9.63 11.76 -31.43
C ASN A 356 -8.61 11.01 -30.55
N SER A 357 -8.85 9.75 -30.25
CA SER A 357 -7.90 8.91 -29.49
C SER A 357 -6.95 8.14 -30.42
N LYS A 358 -6.23 8.81 -31.31
CA LYS A 358 -5.06 8.20 -31.95
C LYS A 358 -3.89 8.33 -31.00
N SER A 359 -3.33 7.19 -30.59
CA SER A 359 -2.04 7.16 -29.88
C SER A 359 -0.97 7.70 -30.83
N GLU A 360 -0.39 8.84 -30.52
CA GLU A 360 0.78 9.34 -31.24
C GLU A 360 2.05 8.84 -30.55
N ILE A 361 2.91 8.18 -31.31
CA ILE A 361 4.26 7.89 -30.87
C ILE A 361 5.05 9.17 -31.08
N ALA A 362 5.60 9.71 -30.00
CA ALA A 362 6.42 10.90 -30.05
C ALA A 362 7.76 10.63 -29.37
N LEU A 363 8.83 11.15 -29.92
CA LEU A 363 10.09 11.29 -29.23
C LEU A 363 9.92 12.47 -28.27
N LEU A 364 9.71 12.17 -27.00
CA LEU A 364 9.84 13.19 -25.97
C LEU A 364 11.32 13.32 -25.65
N ASN A 365 11.86 14.48 -25.90
CA ASN A 365 13.20 14.80 -25.50
C ASN A 365 13.27 14.94 -23.98
N LEU A 366 13.32 13.79 -23.29
CA LEU A 366 13.66 13.69 -21.86
C LEU A 366 15.17 13.74 -21.68
N CYS A 367 15.91 13.92 -22.75
CA CYS A 367 17.33 14.28 -22.68
C CYS A 367 17.41 15.71 -22.15
N PRO A 368 18.11 15.97 -21.06
CA PRO A 368 18.33 17.35 -20.67
C PRO A 368 18.99 18.08 -21.87
N PRO A 369 18.54 19.28 -22.22
CA PRO A 369 19.31 20.12 -23.12
C PRO A 369 20.71 20.27 -22.55
N ASP A 370 21.70 20.40 -23.38
CA ASP A 370 23.12 20.33 -23.04
C ASP A 370 23.62 21.25 -21.91
N LYS A 371 22.75 21.92 -21.20
CA LYS A 371 23.06 22.68 -19.97
C LYS A 371 21.86 22.75 -19.01
N GLY A 372 21.88 21.94 -17.98
CA GLY A 372 21.44 22.39 -16.66
C GLY A 372 19.92 22.43 -16.34
N MET A 373 19.02 21.93 -17.17
CA MET A 373 17.62 21.85 -16.83
C MET A 373 17.23 20.43 -16.40
N ALA A 374 16.86 20.27 -15.15
CA ALA A 374 16.25 19.03 -14.66
C ALA A 374 14.97 18.72 -15.45
N ALA A 375 14.90 17.54 -16.05
CA ALA A 375 13.70 17.06 -16.72
C ALA A 375 12.55 17.01 -15.68
N ARG A 376 11.55 17.87 -15.84
CA ARG A 376 10.31 17.76 -15.07
C ARG A 376 9.39 16.79 -15.79
N PRO A 377 8.85 15.76 -15.13
CA PRO A 377 7.78 15.00 -15.71
C PRO A 377 6.58 15.93 -15.90
N MET A 378 6.26 16.28 -17.14
CA MET A 378 5.06 17.04 -17.43
C MET A 378 3.89 16.08 -17.46
N THR A 379 2.98 16.24 -16.54
CA THR A 379 1.76 15.42 -16.43
C THR A 379 0.54 16.08 -17.05
N SER A 380 0.64 17.32 -17.50
CA SER A 380 -0.49 18.03 -18.10
C SER A 380 -0.05 18.99 -19.21
N PHE A 381 -0.86 19.08 -20.26
CA PHE A 381 -0.72 20.03 -21.34
C PHE A 381 -1.97 20.92 -21.41
N MET A 382 -1.80 22.17 -21.79
CA MET A 382 -2.91 23.07 -22.09
C MET A 382 -3.21 22.96 -23.59
N ILE A 383 -4.40 22.48 -23.92
CA ILE A 383 -4.91 22.50 -25.29
C ILE A 383 -6.15 23.39 -25.31
N ASN A 384 -6.07 24.51 -26.02
CA ASN A 384 -7.15 25.50 -26.09
C ASN A 384 -7.64 25.98 -24.71
N GLY A 385 -6.69 26.22 -23.78
CA GLY A 385 -7.00 26.71 -22.43
C GLY A 385 -7.52 25.65 -21.46
N THR A 386 -7.62 24.38 -21.86
CA THR A 386 -8.07 23.28 -21.00
C THR A 386 -6.92 22.34 -20.69
N PRO A 387 -6.63 22.04 -19.40
CA PRO A 387 -5.60 21.07 -19.04
C PRO A 387 -6.03 19.67 -19.46
N LYS A 388 -5.18 18.98 -20.22
CA LYS A 388 -5.34 17.55 -20.58
C LYS A 388 -4.23 16.76 -19.93
N MET A 389 -4.59 15.69 -19.24
CA MET A 389 -3.62 14.73 -18.67
C MET A 389 -3.33 13.63 -19.71
N PHE A 390 -2.05 13.22 -19.74
CA PHE A 390 -1.60 12.12 -20.58
C PHE A 390 -0.78 11.15 -19.75
N GLU A 391 -0.91 9.86 -20.02
CA GLU A 391 -0.01 8.83 -19.54
C GLU A 391 1.06 8.56 -20.61
N TYR A 392 2.23 8.13 -20.16
CA TYR A 392 3.37 7.82 -21.04
C TYR A 392 3.71 6.34 -20.91
N GLU A 393 3.98 5.72 -22.04
CA GLU A 393 4.63 4.41 -22.08
C GLU A 393 6.04 4.59 -22.63
N VAL A 394 7.04 4.05 -21.91
CA VAL A 394 8.41 4.02 -22.43
C VAL A 394 8.51 2.86 -23.40
N GLU A 395 8.62 3.19 -24.69
CA GLU A 395 8.76 2.19 -25.75
C GLU A 395 10.19 1.64 -25.82
N LYS A 396 11.19 2.52 -25.70
CA LYS A 396 12.58 2.14 -25.80
C LYS A 396 13.49 3.13 -25.07
N VAL A 397 14.52 2.60 -24.42
CA VAL A 397 15.56 3.38 -23.77
C VAL A 397 16.84 3.31 -24.64
N PHE A 398 17.51 4.43 -24.81
CA PHE A 398 18.76 4.56 -25.54
C PHE A 398 19.84 5.07 -24.60
N ASN A 399 21.09 4.69 -24.85
CA ASN A 399 22.21 5.15 -24.05
C ASN A 399 22.58 6.61 -24.34
N THR A 400 22.26 7.09 -25.56
CA THR A 400 22.56 8.46 -25.98
C THR A 400 21.38 9.11 -26.70
N GLY A 401 21.29 10.43 -26.65
CA GLY A 401 20.30 11.21 -27.39
C GLY A 401 20.45 11.08 -28.90
N ARG A 402 21.68 10.82 -29.37
CA ARG A 402 21.95 10.59 -30.80
C ARG A 402 21.28 9.32 -31.28
N GLU A 403 21.49 8.18 -30.59
CA GLU A 403 20.87 6.88 -30.92
C GLU A 403 19.33 6.97 -30.92
N ALA A 404 18.77 7.68 -29.96
CA ALA A 404 17.34 7.90 -29.88
C ALA A 404 16.79 8.68 -31.08
N ARG A 405 17.49 9.74 -31.52
CA ARG A 405 17.12 10.55 -32.69
C ARG A 405 17.30 9.79 -34.02
N GLU A 406 18.38 9.03 -34.16
CA GLU A 406 18.60 8.18 -35.33
C GLU A 406 17.48 7.11 -35.45
N PHE A 407 17.13 6.47 -34.37
CA PHE A 407 16.01 5.51 -34.33
C PHE A 407 14.68 6.19 -34.67
N ALA A 408 14.41 7.36 -34.10
CA ALA A 408 13.18 8.10 -34.36
C ALA A 408 13.06 8.46 -35.83
N ALA A 409 14.15 8.96 -36.44
CA ALA A 409 14.19 9.29 -37.87
C ALA A 409 13.96 8.07 -38.78
N GLN A 410 14.56 6.92 -38.43
CA GLN A 410 14.41 5.67 -39.19
C GLN A 410 12.97 5.09 -39.08
N ASN A 411 12.25 5.40 -38.02
CA ASN A 411 10.91 4.88 -37.75
C ASN A 411 9.80 5.92 -37.93
N GLY A 412 10.10 7.09 -38.53
CA GLY A 412 9.12 8.14 -38.79
C GLY A 412 8.51 8.76 -37.53
N ILE A 413 9.22 8.67 -36.38
CA ILE A 413 8.78 9.23 -35.11
C ILE A 413 9.15 10.72 -35.09
N LYS A 414 8.15 11.57 -34.91
CA LYS A 414 8.36 13.02 -34.85
C LYS A 414 9.06 13.43 -33.56
N ASP A 415 10.07 14.25 -33.67
CA ASP A 415 10.66 14.91 -32.52
C ASP A 415 9.71 16.01 -32.04
N SER A 416 9.09 15.79 -30.88
CA SER A 416 8.26 16.81 -30.24
C SER A 416 9.07 17.46 -29.15
N SER A 417 9.72 18.55 -29.46
CA SER A 417 10.20 19.51 -28.48
C SER A 417 9.00 20.19 -27.82
N PHE A 418 8.91 20.07 -26.51
CA PHE A 418 7.98 20.85 -25.69
C PHE A 418 8.75 21.91 -24.93
#